data_7d2b50a958e46c32bd3146ec45909dea
#
_entry.id   7d2b50a958e46c32bd3146ec45909dea
#
_cell.length_a   1.000
_cell.length_b   1.000
_cell.length_c   1.000
_cell.angle_alpha   90.00
_cell.angle_beta   90.00
_cell.angle_gamma   90.00
#
_symmetry.space_group_name_H-M   'P 1'
#
loop_
_entity.id
_entity.type
_entity.pdbx_description
1 polymer ?
#
loop_
_entity_poly.entity_id
_entity_poly.type
_entity_poly.pdbx_seq_one_letter_code
_entity_poly.pdbx_strand_id
1 'polypeptide(L)'
;MPRRVVKDSFYEKAKKEGFRARSIYKLEEMQQRFKLIRPGDRVLDLGAAPGGWLQAESAVVGARGLVVGLDILPVSPLSGQNVVLRRGDIRTLDVGALLTELSLPFFDVVTSDIAPNLTGIRDVDDAHVADLFLAVKRVVTQGLRKGGNFVVKVFFSPEFRDMAIDLRSLFSKVAVYKPKASRGVSAEVYLVCTGKV
;
A
#
# COMPACT_ATOMS: atom_id res chain seq x y z
N MET A 1 15.56 11.03 -32.70
CA MET A 1 14.71 9.84 -32.91
C MET A 1 13.56 9.92 -31.91
N PRO A 2 12.28 9.81 -32.34
CA PRO A 2 11.15 9.87 -31.41
C PRO A 2 11.20 8.65 -30.47
N ARG A 3 11.15 8.89 -29.15
CA ARG A 3 10.98 7.83 -28.15
C ARG A 3 9.73 7.03 -28.50
N ARG A 4 9.86 5.75 -28.83
CA ARG A 4 8.73 4.82 -28.94
C ARG A 4 7.97 4.89 -27.62
N VAL A 5 6.80 5.46 -27.63
CA VAL A 5 5.83 5.35 -26.51
C VAL A 5 5.42 3.89 -26.46
N VAL A 6 6.07 3.13 -25.59
CA VAL A 6 5.62 1.77 -25.29
C VAL A 6 4.23 1.93 -24.68
N LYS A 7 3.21 1.54 -25.45
CA LYS A 7 1.82 1.55 -24.99
C LYS A 7 1.76 0.71 -23.71
N ASP A 8 1.46 1.35 -22.58
CA ASP A 8 1.33 0.66 -21.31
C ASP A 8 0.02 -0.14 -21.31
N SER A 9 0.12 -1.42 -21.66
CA SER A 9 -1.04 -2.31 -21.82
C SER A 9 -1.90 -2.39 -20.54
N PHE A 10 -1.28 -2.30 -19.37
CA PHE A 10 -2.00 -2.26 -18.10
C PHE A 10 -2.76 -0.96 -17.88
N TYR A 11 -2.25 0.16 -18.38
CA TYR A 11 -2.95 1.44 -18.31
C TYR A 11 -4.22 1.43 -19.17
N GLU A 12 -4.11 0.98 -20.42
CA GLU A 12 -5.27 0.86 -21.32
C GLU A 12 -6.31 -0.13 -20.77
N LYS A 13 -5.83 -1.25 -20.22
CA LYS A 13 -6.69 -2.25 -19.59
C LYS A 13 -7.44 -1.64 -18.39
N ALA A 14 -6.75 -0.94 -17.49
CA ALA A 14 -7.38 -0.31 -16.31
C ALA A 14 -8.46 0.69 -16.73
N LYS A 15 -8.17 1.53 -17.72
CA LYS A 15 -9.13 2.51 -18.25
C LYS A 15 -10.38 1.82 -18.82
N LYS A 16 -10.21 0.73 -19.57
CA LYS A 16 -11.32 -0.04 -20.17
C LYS A 16 -12.18 -0.70 -19.08
N GLU A 17 -11.57 -1.17 -18.01
CA GLU A 17 -12.25 -1.85 -16.88
C GLU A 17 -12.80 -0.88 -15.83
N GLY A 18 -12.63 0.45 -16.00
CA GLY A 18 -13.14 1.46 -15.07
C GLY A 18 -12.31 1.61 -13.79
N PHE A 19 -11.07 1.13 -13.81
CA PHE A 19 -10.17 1.28 -12.68
C PHE A 19 -9.45 2.63 -12.70
N ARG A 20 -9.27 3.22 -11.53
CA ARG A 20 -8.66 4.54 -11.34
C ARG A 20 -7.15 4.56 -11.63
N ALA A 21 -6.48 3.43 -11.42
CA ALA A 21 -5.05 3.30 -11.67
C ALA A 21 -4.67 1.88 -12.05
N ARG A 22 -3.66 1.74 -12.91
CA ARG A 22 -3.13 0.44 -13.30
C ARG A 22 -2.44 -0.30 -12.14
N SER A 23 -2.12 0.39 -11.05
CA SER A 23 -1.53 -0.22 -9.85
C SER A 23 -2.45 -1.26 -9.19
N ILE A 24 -3.75 -1.23 -9.48
CA ILE A 24 -4.71 -2.25 -9.03
C ILE A 24 -4.24 -3.67 -9.35
N TYR A 25 -3.70 -3.90 -10.55
CA TYR A 25 -3.23 -5.24 -10.96
C TYR A 25 -2.05 -5.75 -10.15
N LYS A 26 -1.26 -4.85 -9.55
CA LYS A 26 -0.18 -5.24 -8.64
C LYS A 26 -0.75 -5.85 -7.36
N LEU A 27 -1.77 -5.20 -6.79
CA LEU A 27 -2.44 -5.70 -5.59
C LEU A 27 -3.21 -6.99 -5.89
N GLU A 28 -3.95 -7.06 -7.00
CA GLU A 28 -4.66 -8.29 -7.40
C GLU A 28 -3.71 -9.49 -7.54
N GLU A 29 -2.54 -9.29 -8.16
CA GLU A 29 -1.54 -10.34 -8.33
C GLU A 29 -0.98 -10.80 -6.97
N MET A 30 -0.69 -9.86 -6.06
CA MET A 30 -0.25 -10.17 -4.69
C MET A 30 -1.36 -10.85 -3.89
N GLN A 31 -2.61 -10.39 -4.01
CA GLN A 31 -3.77 -10.99 -3.36
C GLN A 31 -4.00 -12.44 -3.83
N GLN A 32 -3.89 -12.71 -5.15
CA GLN A 32 -4.01 -14.08 -5.67
C GLN A 32 -2.95 -15.02 -5.09
N ARG A 33 -1.72 -14.53 -4.98
CA ARG A 33 -0.57 -15.33 -4.56
C ARG A 33 -0.49 -15.54 -3.04
N PHE A 34 -0.72 -14.49 -2.27
CA PHE A 34 -0.44 -14.47 -0.83
C PHE A 34 -1.69 -14.51 0.03
N LYS A 35 -2.88 -14.28 -0.53
CA LYS A 35 -4.17 -14.29 0.20
C LYS A 35 -4.17 -13.33 1.39
N LEU A 36 -3.72 -12.10 1.15
CA LEU A 36 -3.43 -11.09 2.16
C LEU A 36 -4.68 -10.56 2.86
N ILE A 37 -5.73 -10.32 2.08
CA ILE A 37 -6.99 -9.70 2.49
C ILE A 37 -8.09 -10.75 2.40
N ARG A 38 -8.98 -10.78 3.37
CA ARG A 38 -10.11 -11.72 3.47
C ARG A 38 -11.44 -10.96 3.53
N PRO A 39 -12.55 -11.59 3.14
CA PRO A 39 -13.87 -11.02 3.38
C PRO A 39 -14.08 -10.67 4.85
N GLY A 40 -14.55 -9.45 5.11
CA GLY A 40 -14.78 -8.92 6.46
C GLY A 40 -13.57 -8.26 7.12
N ASP A 41 -12.39 -8.26 6.50
CA ASP A 41 -11.20 -7.58 7.03
C ASP A 41 -11.38 -6.05 7.07
N ARG A 42 -10.67 -5.43 8.00
CA ARG A 42 -10.48 -3.98 8.11
C ARG A 42 -9.11 -3.64 7.56
N VAL A 43 -9.09 -2.93 6.45
CA VAL A 43 -7.87 -2.58 5.72
C VAL A 43 -7.55 -1.11 5.88
N LEU A 44 -6.29 -0.76 6.12
CA LEU A 44 -5.77 0.60 6.03
C LEU A 44 -4.86 0.70 4.81
N ASP A 45 -5.28 1.49 3.81
CA ASP A 45 -4.50 1.78 2.59
C ASP A 45 -3.80 3.13 2.73
N LEU A 46 -2.49 3.09 2.77
CA LEU A 46 -1.60 4.25 2.89
C LEU A 46 -1.07 4.65 1.50
N GLY A 47 -1.34 5.90 1.11
CA GLY A 47 -1.09 6.37 -0.26
C GLY A 47 -2.22 5.98 -1.20
N ALA A 48 -3.44 6.15 -0.73
CA ALA A 48 -4.64 5.66 -1.39
C ALA A 48 -4.95 6.32 -2.74
N ALA A 49 -4.45 7.55 -3.01
CA ALA A 49 -4.73 8.26 -4.25
C ALA A 49 -4.12 7.57 -5.49
N PRO A 50 -4.85 7.47 -6.61
CA PRO A 50 -6.19 7.98 -6.89
C PRO A 50 -7.33 7.02 -6.50
N GLY A 51 -7.07 5.89 -5.85
CA GLY A 51 -8.06 4.94 -5.37
C GLY A 51 -8.10 3.60 -6.11
N GLY A 52 -7.06 3.26 -6.86
CA GLY A 52 -7.01 1.97 -7.57
C GLY A 52 -6.94 0.77 -6.62
N TRP A 53 -6.14 0.86 -5.55
CA TRP A 53 -6.08 -0.20 -4.54
C TRP A 53 -7.36 -0.26 -3.71
N LEU A 54 -7.93 0.89 -3.34
CA LEU A 54 -9.22 0.94 -2.65
C LEU A 54 -10.34 0.18 -3.39
N GLN A 55 -10.35 0.23 -4.75
CA GLN A 55 -11.33 -0.51 -5.54
C GLN A 55 -11.17 -2.03 -5.35
N ALA A 56 -9.93 -2.54 -5.43
CA ALA A 56 -9.65 -3.96 -5.24
C ALA A 56 -9.94 -4.42 -3.80
N GLU A 57 -9.48 -3.64 -2.83
CA GLU A 57 -9.65 -3.94 -1.40
C GLU A 57 -11.12 -3.97 -1.00
N SER A 58 -11.88 -2.94 -1.40
CA SER A 58 -13.34 -2.85 -1.17
C SER A 58 -14.08 -4.07 -1.73
N ALA A 59 -13.72 -4.52 -2.92
CA ALA A 59 -14.31 -5.70 -3.53
C ALA A 59 -13.99 -6.99 -2.74
N VAL A 60 -12.75 -7.13 -2.23
CA VAL A 60 -12.32 -8.32 -1.49
C VAL A 60 -12.94 -8.38 -0.10
N VAL A 61 -12.91 -7.27 0.65
CA VAL A 61 -13.46 -7.26 2.03
C VAL A 61 -14.98 -7.37 2.04
N GLY A 62 -15.66 -6.88 0.99
CA GLY A 62 -17.12 -6.95 0.84
C GLY A 62 -17.87 -6.11 1.88
N ALA A 63 -19.20 -6.27 1.94
CA ALA A 63 -20.08 -5.43 2.75
C ALA A 63 -19.85 -5.51 4.27
N ARG A 64 -19.21 -6.56 4.76
CA ARG A 64 -18.91 -6.75 6.19
C ARG A 64 -17.53 -6.24 6.60
N GLY A 65 -16.69 -5.89 5.62
CA GLY A 65 -15.35 -5.34 5.85
C GLY A 65 -15.36 -3.82 5.78
N LEU A 66 -14.20 -3.25 6.02
CA LEU A 66 -13.95 -1.80 5.93
C LEU A 66 -12.61 -1.55 5.27
N VAL A 67 -12.56 -0.57 4.38
CA VAL A 67 -11.31 -0.04 3.83
C VAL A 67 -11.19 1.43 4.23
N VAL A 68 -10.08 1.79 4.83
CA VAL A 68 -9.75 3.17 5.20
C VAL A 68 -8.60 3.63 4.32
N GLY A 69 -8.85 4.56 3.41
CA GLY A 69 -7.81 5.16 2.56
C GLY A 69 -7.28 6.44 3.15
N LEU A 70 -5.97 6.54 3.31
CA LEU A 70 -5.26 7.75 3.76
C LEU A 70 -4.32 8.24 2.67
N ASP A 71 -4.40 9.52 2.32
CA ASP A 71 -3.47 10.18 1.40
C ASP A 71 -3.38 11.68 1.70
N ILE A 72 -2.26 12.30 1.35
CA ILE A 72 -2.09 13.76 1.35
C ILE A 72 -2.91 14.42 0.22
N LEU A 73 -3.10 13.69 -0.87
CA LEU A 73 -3.91 14.12 -2.00
C LEU A 73 -5.39 13.75 -1.78
N PRO A 74 -6.31 14.53 -2.32
CA PRO A 74 -7.72 14.19 -2.26
C PRO A 74 -8.01 12.94 -3.11
N VAL A 75 -8.77 12.02 -2.53
CA VAL A 75 -9.30 10.85 -3.24
C VAL A 75 -10.79 11.07 -3.49
N SER A 76 -11.22 10.95 -4.74
CA SER A 76 -12.65 11.02 -5.07
C SER A 76 -13.41 9.86 -4.41
N PRO A 77 -14.63 10.06 -3.90
CA PRO A 77 -15.44 8.99 -3.31
C PRO A 77 -15.57 7.78 -4.23
N LEU A 78 -15.57 6.58 -3.65
CA LEU A 78 -15.92 5.35 -4.34
C LEU A 78 -17.41 5.06 -4.13
N SER A 79 -18.00 4.31 -5.04
CA SER A 79 -19.41 3.92 -4.96
C SER A 79 -19.73 2.90 -3.85
N GLY A 80 -18.73 2.34 -3.18
CA GLY A 80 -18.91 1.38 -2.08
C GLY A 80 -19.17 2.05 -0.74
N GLN A 81 -20.09 1.49 0.07
CA GLN A 81 -20.38 1.98 1.44
C GLN A 81 -19.33 1.55 2.48
N ASN A 82 -18.41 0.65 2.10
CA ASN A 82 -17.38 0.08 2.97
C ASN A 82 -16.03 0.77 2.84
N VAL A 83 -15.97 1.99 2.27
CA VAL A 83 -14.75 2.78 2.11
C VAL A 83 -14.88 4.10 2.85
N VAL A 84 -13.92 4.38 3.71
CA VAL A 84 -13.76 5.64 4.43
C VAL A 84 -12.48 6.32 3.95
N LEU A 85 -12.59 7.59 3.56
CA LEU A 85 -11.46 8.36 3.07
C LEU A 85 -11.00 9.36 4.12
N ARG A 86 -9.70 9.44 4.34
CA ARG A 86 -9.06 10.44 5.21
C ARG A 86 -7.96 11.14 4.43
N ARG A 87 -7.92 12.46 4.55
CA ARG A 87 -6.83 13.27 4.02
C ARG A 87 -5.85 13.60 5.14
N GLY A 88 -4.60 13.22 4.97
CA GLY A 88 -3.55 13.48 5.98
C GLY A 88 -2.18 12.95 5.56
N ASP A 89 -1.19 13.40 6.31
CA ASP A 89 0.19 12.95 6.15
C ASP A 89 0.44 11.78 7.11
N ILE A 90 0.92 10.67 6.57
CA ILE A 90 1.25 9.48 7.37
C ILE A 90 2.27 9.77 8.47
N ARG A 91 3.18 10.74 8.25
CA ARG A 91 4.22 11.12 9.20
C ARG A 91 3.66 11.73 10.49
N THR A 92 2.51 12.39 10.40
CA THR A 92 1.83 13.04 11.54
C THR A 92 0.56 12.32 11.96
N LEU A 93 0.22 11.18 11.32
CA LEU A 93 -0.99 10.42 11.63
C LEU A 93 -0.96 9.93 13.09
N ASP A 94 -1.98 10.30 13.86
CA ASP A 94 -2.30 9.66 15.14
C ASP A 94 -3.16 8.42 14.89
N VAL A 95 -2.51 7.26 14.99
CA VAL A 95 -3.15 5.96 14.75
C VAL A 95 -4.19 5.64 15.81
N GLY A 96 -3.92 6.00 17.07
CA GLY A 96 -4.87 5.78 18.17
C GLY A 96 -6.15 6.60 18.01
N ALA A 97 -6.00 7.89 17.67
CA ALA A 97 -7.14 8.74 17.36
C ALA A 97 -7.96 8.22 16.17
N LEU A 98 -7.29 7.78 15.09
CA LEU A 98 -7.97 7.19 13.93
C LEU A 98 -8.76 5.92 14.30
N LEU A 99 -8.17 5.02 15.07
CA LEU A 99 -8.84 3.80 15.51
C LEU A 99 -10.05 4.12 16.41
N THR A 100 -9.90 5.09 17.32
CA THR A 100 -10.99 5.56 18.20
C THR A 100 -12.13 6.16 17.39
N GLU A 101 -11.84 7.06 16.44
CA GLU A 101 -12.83 7.67 15.54
C GLU A 101 -13.64 6.63 14.78
N LEU A 102 -12.96 5.58 14.30
CA LEU A 102 -13.59 4.49 13.54
C LEU A 102 -14.24 3.41 14.42
N SER A 103 -14.12 3.52 15.76
CA SER A 103 -14.56 2.49 16.71
C SER A 103 -13.95 1.12 16.42
N LEU A 104 -12.67 1.10 16.03
CA LEU A 104 -11.92 -0.12 15.71
C LEU A 104 -10.86 -0.41 16.77
N PRO A 105 -10.66 -1.68 17.15
CA PRO A 105 -9.54 -2.08 18.00
C PRO A 105 -8.21 -2.09 17.23
N PHE A 106 -8.22 -2.49 15.95
CA PHE A 106 -7.05 -2.58 15.04
C PHE A 106 -7.51 -2.74 13.61
N PHE A 107 -6.55 -2.67 12.68
CA PHE A 107 -6.68 -3.13 11.30
C PHE A 107 -6.22 -4.59 11.17
N ASP A 108 -6.82 -5.34 10.27
CA ASP A 108 -6.44 -6.72 9.92
C ASP A 108 -5.31 -6.74 8.89
N VAL A 109 -5.31 -5.76 7.99
CA VAL A 109 -4.31 -5.57 6.94
C VAL A 109 -3.94 -4.11 6.82
N VAL A 110 -2.66 -3.83 6.57
CA VAL A 110 -2.17 -2.52 6.14
C VAL A 110 -1.51 -2.67 4.78
N THR A 111 -1.83 -1.79 3.86
CA THR A 111 -1.23 -1.73 2.53
C THR A 111 -0.58 -0.37 2.31
N SER A 112 0.48 -0.30 1.51
CA SER A 112 1.15 0.96 1.17
C SER A 112 1.77 0.92 -0.22
N ASP A 113 1.22 1.71 -1.14
CA ASP A 113 1.80 1.98 -2.47
C ASP A 113 2.41 3.40 -2.54
N ILE A 114 2.74 3.99 -1.39
CA ILE A 114 3.32 5.35 -1.33
C ILE A 114 4.66 5.37 -2.06
N ALA A 115 4.89 6.43 -2.81
CA ALA A 115 6.21 6.79 -3.34
C ALA A 115 6.62 8.15 -2.81
N PRO A 116 7.86 8.33 -2.35
CA PRO A 116 8.37 9.65 -2.04
C PRO A 116 8.44 10.52 -3.31
N ASN A 117 8.32 11.82 -3.13
CA ASN A 117 8.63 12.76 -4.20
C ASN A 117 10.16 12.80 -4.37
N LEU A 118 10.65 12.22 -5.45
CA LEU A 118 12.07 12.17 -5.74
C LEU A 118 12.54 13.50 -6.30
N THR A 119 13.63 14.04 -5.75
CA THR A 119 14.27 15.29 -6.17
C THR A 119 15.31 15.07 -7.27
N GLY A 120 15.78 13.83 -7.43
CA GLY A 120 16.91 13.44 -8.28
C GLY A 120 18.28 13.60 -7.59
N ILE A 121 18.31 14.06 -6.35
CA ILE A 121 19.53 14.13 -5.50
C ILE A 121 19.51 12.91 -4.59
N ARG A 122 20.43 11.98 -4.80
CA ARG A 122 20.42 10.66 -4.19
C ARG A 122 20.31 10.70 -2.66
N ASP A 123 21.17 11.43 -1.97
CA ASP A 123 21.19 11.46 -0.50
C ASP A 123 19.88 12.02 0.09
N VAL A 124 19.26 12.99 -0.61
CA VAL A 124 17.96 13.56 -0.22
C VAL A 124 16.85 12.54 -0.45
N ASP A 125 16.89 11.86 -1.59
CA ASP A 125 15.88 10.87 -1.94
C ASP A 125 15.95 9.64 -1.01
N ASP A 126 17.14 9.18 -0.66
CA ASP A 126 17.36 8.09 0.29
C ASP A 126 16.83 8.47 1.69
N ALA A 127 17.06 9.70 2.15
CA ALA A 127 16.52 10.21 3.41
C ALA A 127 14.98 10.27 3.39
N HIS A 128 14.36 10.72 2.29
CA HIS A 128 12.90 10.73 2.13
C HIS A 128 12.30 9.33 2.15
N VAL A 129 12.95 8.35 1.50
CA VAL A 129 12.52 6.94 1.51
C VAL A 129 12.59 6.38 2.92
N ALA A 130 13.67 6.63 3.65
CA ALA A 130 13.86 6.15 5.02
C ALA A 130 12.81 6.75 5.98
N ASP A 131 12.58 8.07 5.94
CA ASP A 131 11.57 8.76 6.75
C ASP A 131 10.16 8.21 6.51
N LEU A 132 9.80 8.02 5.23
CA LEU A 132 8.51 7.47 4.86
C LEU A 132 8.36 6.03 5.35
N PHE A 133 9.40 5.20 5.21
CA PHE A 133 9.37 3.82 5.69
C PHE A 133 9.20 3.75 7.23
N LEU A 134 9.89 4.62 7.98
CA LEU A 134 9.74 4.71 9.44
C LEU A 134 8.31 5.11 9.82
N ALA A 135 7.70 6.06 9.11
CA ALA A 135 6.32 6.46 9.33
C ALA A 135 5.34 5.29 9.08
N VAL A 136 5.51 4.56 7.97
CA VAL A 136 4.72 3.37 7.66
C VAL A 136 4.90 2.28 8.73
N LYS A 137 6.15 1.99 9.13
CA LYS A 137 6.47 1.01 10.18
C LYS A 137 5.80 1.37 11.51
N ARG A 138 5.79 2.66 11.90
CA ARG A 138 5.10 3.14 13.10
C ARG A 138 3.60 2.85 13.03
N VAL A 139 2.95 3.16 11.91
CA VAL A 139 1.51 2.88 11.70
C VAL A 139 1.22 1.39 11.81
N VAL A 140 2.04 0.54 11.21
CA VAL A 140 1.92 -0.93 11.28
C VAL A 140 2.08 -1.42 12.72
N THR A 141 3.07 -0.89 13.43
CA THR A 141 3.33 -1.30 14.83
C THR A 141 2.15 -0.98 15.72
N GLN A 142 1.56 0.21 15.59
CA GLN A 142 0.48 0.72 16.44
C GLN A 142 -0.92 0.24 16.02
N GLY A 143 -1.17 0.11 14.71
CA GLY A 143 -2.52 -0.08 14.18
C GLY A 143 -2.83 -1.48 13.68
N LEU A 144 -1.83 -2.29 13.33
CA LEU A 144 -2.05 -3.63 12.80
C LEU A 144 -2.13 -4.67 13.94
N ARG A 145 -3.16 -5.52 13.93
CA ARG A 145 -3.31 -6.58 14.95
C ARG A 145 -2.22 -7.65 14.87
N LYS A 146 -2.04 -8.41 15.92
CA LYS A 146 -1.28 -9.67 15.88
C LYS A 146 -1.89 -10.63 14.85
N GLY A 147 -1.02 -11.34 14.13
CA GLY A 147 -1.41 -12.20 13.01
C GLY A 147 -1.87 -11.45 11.76
N GLY A 148 -1.88 -10.11 11.76
CA GLY A 148 -2.24 -9.28 10.61
C GLY A 148 -1.19 -9.30 9.50
N ASN A 149 -1.58 -8.82 8.32
CA ASN A 149 -0.73 -8.79 7.13
C ASN A 149 -0.37 -7.35 6.73
N PHE A 150 0.79 -7.21 6.09
CA PHE A 150 1.28 -5.92 5.63
C PHE A 150 1.92 -6.02 4.26
N VAL A 151 1.67 -5.03 3.41
CA VAL A 151 2.32 -4.88 2.10
C VAL A 151 2.85 -3.48 1.97
N VAL A 152 4.11 -3.35 1.59
CA VAL A 152 4.71 -2.04 1.33
C VAL A 152 5.53 -2.06 0.06
N LYS A 153 5.35 -1.01 -0.76
CA LYS A 153 6.24 -0.73 -1.87
C LYS A 153 7.55 -0.17 -1.33
N VAL A 154 8.66 -0.71 -1.84
CA VAL A 154 10.01 -0.22 -1.59
C VAL A 154 10.79 -0.18 -2.91
N PHE A 155 11.87 0.59 -2.93
CA PHE A 155 12.77 0.61 -4.07
C PHE A 155 14.01 -0.23 -3.75
N PHE A 156 14.50 -0.92 -4.76
CA PHE A 156 15.73 -1.69 -4.61
C PHE A 156 16.92 -0.72 -4.46
N SER A 157 17.35 -0.52 -3.23
CA SER A 157 18.40 0.42 -2.80
C SER A 157 19.29 -0.23 -1.76
N PRO A 158 20.41 0.38 -1.36
CA PRO A 158 21.24 -0.14 -0.25
C PRO A 158 20.44 -0.35 1.04
N GLU A 159 19.51 0.55 1.37
CA GLU A 159 18.68 0.56 2.58
C GLU A 159 17.60 -0.54 2.56
N PHE A 160 17.28 -1.07 1.37
CA PHE A 160 16.28 -2.14 1.20
C PHE A 160 16.54 -3.34 2.11
N ARG A 161 17.82 -3.72 2.28
CA ARG A 161 18.20 -4.85 3.12
C ARG A 161 17.82 -4.61 4.58
N ASP A 162 18.07 -3.41 5.08
CA ASP A 162 17.80 -3.05 6.48
C ASP A 162 16.29 -2.96 6.73
N MET A 163 15.53 -2.39 5.78
CA MET A 163 14.06 -2.40 5.80
C MET A 163 13.50 -3.82 5.87
N ALA A 164 14.04 -4.73 5.08
CA ALA A 164 13.60 -6.13 5.07
C ALA A 164 13.97 -6.86 6.37
N ILE A 165 15.14 -6.57 6.98
CA ILE A 165 15.55 -7.12 8.27
C ILE A 165 14.63 -6.62 9.38
N ASP A 166 14.35 -5.32 9.41
CA ASP A 166 13.43 -4.68 10.35
C ASP A 166 12.05 -5.35 10.34
N LEU A 167 11.50 -5.59 9.16
CA LEU A 167 10.20 -6.23 9.03
C LEU A 167 10.23 -7.72 9.42
N ARG A 168 11.35 -8.42 9.24
CA ARG A 168 11.50 -9.81 9.71
C ARG A 168 11.44 -9.94 11.23
N SER A 169 11.76 -8.89 11.98
CA SER A 169 11.60 -8.87 13.43
C SER A 169 10.13 -8.71 13.87
N LEU A 170 9.28 -8.20 12.99
CA LEU A 170 7.87 -7.89 13.26
C LEU A 170 6.88 -8.90 12.67
N PHE A 171 7.32 -9.75 11.73
CA PHE A 171 6.43 -10.65 11.00
C PHE A 171 6.99 -12.06 10.92
N SER A 172 6.11 -13.04 11.02
CA SER A 172 6.46 -14.46 10.89
C SER A 172 7.05 -14.80 9.51
N LYS A 173 6.62 -14.08 8.46
CA LYS A 173 7.14 -14.27 7.10
C LYS A 173 7.20 -12.94 6.36
N VAL A 174 8.34 -12.70 5.70
CA VAL A 174 8.56 -11.55 4.80
C VAL A 174 9.05 -12.06 3.46
N ALA A 175 8.32 -11.79 2.40
CA ALA A 175 8.65 -12.14 1.04
C ALA A 175 8.91 -10.88 0.20
N VAL A 176 9.91 -10.92 -0.67
CA VAL A 176 10.13 -9.91 -1.70
C VAL A 176 9.36 -10.31 -2.95
N TYR A 177 8.58 -9.41 -3.50
CA TYR A 177 7.79 -9.71 -4.67
C TYR A 177 7.79 -8.55 -5.67
N LYS A 178 7.99 -8.87 -6.95
CA LYS A 178 7.88 -7.92 -8.05
C LYS A 178 6.72 -8.33 -8.93
N PRO A 179 5.56 -7.62 -8.86
CA PRO A 179 4.42 -7.91 -9.72
C PRO A 179 4.74 -7.74 -11.20
N LYS A 180 4.16 -8.56 -12.07
CA LYS A 180 4.28 -8.46 -13.54
C LYS A 180 3.72 -7.13 -14.06
N ALA A 181 2.72 -6.59 -13.37
CA ALA A 181 2.16 -5.28 -13.65
C ALA A 181 3.10 -4.09 -13.33
N SER A 182 4.24 -4.32 -12.66
CA SER A 182 5.30 -3.32 -12.50
C SER A 182 5.97 -3.05 -13.84
N ARG A 183 6.39 -1.79 -14.08
CA ARG A 183 7.17 -1.47 -15.30
C ARG A 183 8.51 -2.20 -15.24
N GLY A 184 8.92 -2.80 -16.34
CA GLY A 184 10.16 -3.58 -16.39
C GLY A 184 11.41 -2.82 -15.95
N VAL A 185 11.46 -1.52 -16.24
CA VAL A 185 12.56 -0.61 -15.88
C VAL A 185 12.47 -0.03 -14.46
N SER A 186 11.39 -0.28 -13.72
CA SER A 186 11.20 0.22 -12.35
C SER A 186 11.99 -0.61 -11.35
N ALA A 187 12.72 0.05 -10.45
CA ALA A 187 13.39 -0.58 -9.31
C ALA A 187 12.41 -0.92 -8.16
N GLU A 188 11.11 -0.66 -8.33
CA GLU A 188 10.09 -0.95 -7.31
C GLU A 188 9.91 -2.46 -7.10
N VAL A 189 9.82 -2.84 -5.85
CA VAL A 189 9.44 -4.18 -5.38
C VAL A 189 8.50 -4.03 -4.18
N TYR A 190 7.85 -5.10 -3.79
CA TYR A 190 7.00 -5.12 -2.60
C TYR A 190 7.56 -6.05 -1.55
N LEU A 191 7.57 -5.59 -0.30
CA LEU A 191 7.73 -6.45 0.86
C LEU A 191 6.34 -6.90 1.29
N VAL A 192 6.11 -8.20 1.18
CA VAL A 192 4.86 -8.86 1.56
C VAL A 192 5.09 -9.58 2.87
N CYS A 193 4.47 -9.06 3.92
CA CYS A 193 4.66 -9.48 5.30
C CYS A 193 3.39 -10.13 5.83
N THR A 194 3.49 -11.34 6.38
CA THR A 194 2.33 -12.05 6.92
C THR A 194 2.56 -12.50 8.35
N GLY A 195 1.50 -12.41 9.16
CA GLY A 195 1.51 -12.86 10.55
C GLY A 195 2.37 -11.97 11.44
N LYS A 196 1.90 -10.74 11.74
CA LYS A 196 2.54 -9.88 12.73
C LYS A 196 2.66 -10.60 14.07
N VAL A 197 3.83 -10.57 14.68
CA VAL A 197 4.13 -11.21 15.99
C VAL A 197 3.70 -10.37 17.19
#